data_663da47fc15534d127369ff91763c454
#
_entry.id   663da47fc15534d127369ff91763c454
#
_cell.length_a   1.000
_cell.length_b   1.000
_cell.length_c   1.000
_cell.angle_alpha   90.00
_cell.angle_beta   90.00
_cell.angle_gamma   90.00
#
_symmetry.space_group_name_H-M   'P 1'
#
loop_
_entity.id
_entity.type
_entity.pdbx_description
1 polymer ?
#
loop_
_entity_poly.entity_id
_entity_poly.type
_entity_poly.pdbx_seq_one_letter_code
_entity_poly.pdbx_strand_id
1 'polypeptide(L)'
;MRSTFHLPSLSDYDISSEQGFLPPDPREHIPDCASLDELGHELPKLLTARRVRSFIDGQRSLLSSVPPTWQDQDYRAAMRILSFAGHAYVWESPEHPASSLPPQLAQPWYDIAQRLGRPPVLSYASYALDNWRRLDTSKRIALDNIVLLQNFLGGLDEEWFVVVHIQIERQAGPGLAGLLQAMNGAAVDRESEVLMGLRALASAQTEMHDSLLRMKERCDPYIYYTRVRPYIHGWKNSPTLPDGLLYRGVSTYAGRPQSFRGETGAQSSIVPCLDAGLGIGHAPDPLTIYLQEMRDYMPPRHRAFLQSLEQAVDDRGRPLLSGYVRDHRVDSPDLWTAYCACVELLAHFREIHIGYADSYIHRQHQAHHSNPTGVGTGGTPFMTYLQKHLDETKQAIAIS
;
A
#
# COMPACT_ATOMS: atom_id res chain seq x y z
N MET A 1 -27.63 29.40 -6.04
CA MET A 1 -26.17 29.52 -6.33
C MET A 1 -25.63 28.10 -6.31
N ARG A 2 -25.28 27.50 -7.48
CA ARG A 2 -24.57 26.23 -7.51
C ARG A 2 -23.19 26.48 -6.86
N SER A 3 -22.91 25.81 -5.77
CA SER A 3 -21.57 25.82 -5.16
C SER A 3 -20.60 25.36 -6.25
N THR A 4 -19.58 26.14 -6.55
CA THR A 4 -18.48 25.72 -7.43
C THR A 4 -17.60 24.77 -6.64
N PHE A 5 -18.14 23.56 -6.36
CA PHE A 5 -17.34 22.50 -5.78
C PHE A 5 -16.35 22.05 -6.85
N HIS A 6 -15.09 22.23 -6.57
CA HIS A 6 -14.00 21.81 -7.44
C HIS A 6 -13.10 20.88 -6.62
N LEU A 7 -12.96 19.65 -7.07
CA LEU A 7 -12.01 18.73 -6.46
C LEU A 7 -10.60 19.27 -6.70
N PRO A 8 -9.72 19.24 -5.70
CA PRO A 8 -8.34 19.67 -5.86
C PRO A 8 -7.60 18.78 -6.86
N SER A 9 -6.47 19.27 -7.36
CA SER A 9 -5.65 18.56 -8.34
C SER A 9 -4.91 17.38 -7.68
N LEU A 10 -4.59 16.33 -8.46
CA LEU A 10 -3.78 15.20 -7.97
C LEU A 10 -2.44 15.66 -7.38
N SER A 11 -1.82 16.69 -8.00
CA SER A 11 -0.54 17.24 -7.55
C SER A 11 -0.59 17.87 -6.16
N ASP A 12 -1.76 18.32 -5.69
CA ASP A 12 -1.93 18.87 -4.33
C ASP A 12 -1.74 17.78 -3.25
N TYR A 13 -1.80 16.51 -3.66
CA TYR A 13 -1.68 15.34 -2.81
C TYR A 13 -0.45 14.47 -3.09
N ASP A 14 0.54 14.99 -3.83
CA ASP A 14 1.72 14.23 -4.28
C ASP A 14 1.37 13.01 -5.16
N ILE A 15 0.28 13.10 -5.94
CA ILE A 15 -0.18 12.05 -6.85
C ILE A 15 0.09 12.49 -8.29
N SER A 16 0.65 11.59 -9.09
CA SER A 16 0.91 11.81 -10.51
C SER A 16 -0.21 11.27 -11.38
N SER A 17 -0.64 12.03 -12.39
CA SER A 17 -1.56 11.53 -13.42
C SER A 17 -0.96 10.42 -14.29
N GLU A 18 0.38 10.25 -14.30
CA GLU A 18 1.05 9.22 -15.09
C GLU A 18 1.51 8.02 -14.24
N GLN A 19 1.87 8.27 -12.97
CA GLN A 19 2.52 7.28 -12.09
C GLN A 19 1.68 6.93 -10.85
N GLY A 20 0.48 7.50 -10.72
CA GLY A 20 -0.39 7.25 -9.57
C GLY A 20 0.22 7.71 -8.25
N PHE A 21 0.18 6.84 -7.26
CA PHE A 21 0.72 7.10 -5.93
C PHE A 21 2.24 6.90 -5.82
N LEU A 22 2.91 6.52 -6.90
CA LEU A 22 4.36 6.40 -6.89
C LEU A 22 5.01 7.78 -6.80
N PRO A 23 6.02 7.95 -5.94
CA PRO A 23 6.82 9.17 -5.95
C PRO A 23 7.62 9.28 -7.25
N PRO A 24 8.24 10.44 -7.54
CA PRO A 24 9.37 10.51 -8.46
C PRO A 24 10.42 9.47 -8.06
N ASP A 25 11.28 9.06 -9.01
CA ASP A 25 12.27 7.99 -8.80
C ASP A 25 12.86 8.02 -7.37
N PRO A 26 12.64 6.96 -6.56
CA PRO A 26 13.12 6.92 -5.20
C PRO A 26 14.64 6.99 -5.12
N ARG A 27 15.17 7.62 -4.07
CA ARG A 27 16.63 7.71 -3.88
C ARG A 27 17.24 6.35 -3.59
N GLU A 28 18.34 6.04 -4.31
CA GLU A 28 19.15 4.85 -4.07
C GLU A 28 20.04 5.01 -2.83
N HIS A 29 20.73 6.16 -2.75
CA HIS A 29 21.67 6.48 -1.68
C HIS A 29 21.22 7.66 -0.84
N ILE A 30 21.52 7.62 0.45
CA ILE A 30 21.15 8.67 1.41
C ILE A 30 22.35 9.60 1.59
N PRO A 31 22.23 10.90 1.30
CA PRO A 31 23.32 11.84 1.50
C PRO A 31 23.81 11.85 2.95
N ASP A 32 25.12 11.82 3.12
CA ASP A 32 25.80 11.89 4.42
C ASP A 32 25.42 10.77 5.43
N CYS A 33 24.94 9.62 4.92
CA CYS A 33 24.52 8.49 5.77
C CYS A 33 24.97 7.13 5.22
N ALA A 34 26.26 6.96 5.02
CA ALA A 34 26.85 5.71 4.49
C ALA A 34 26.52 4.47 5.34
N SER A 35 26.32 4.62 6.66
CA SER A 35 25.98 3.52 7.55
C SER A 35 24.60 2.91 7.27
N LEU A 36 23.61 3.71 6.89
CA LEU A 36 22.31 3.20 6.47
C LEU A 36 22.39 2.54 5.09
N ASP A 37 23.11 3.15 4.15
CA ASP A 37 23.32 2.56 2.81
C ASP A 37 24.03 1.20 2.91
N GLU A 38 25.09 1.10 3.75
CA GLU A 38 25.79 -0.15 4.01
C GLU A 38 24.84 -1.20 4.63
N LEU A 39 24.07 -0.82 5.66
CA LEU A 39 23.09 -1.71 6.26
C LEU A 39 22.08 -2.22 5.24
N GLY A 40 21.52 -1.33 4.40
CA GLY A 40 20.58 -1.71 3.36
C GLY A 40 21.19 -2.68 2.35
N HIS A 41 22.42 -2.41 1.89
CA HIS A 41 23.14 -3.27 0.94
C HIS A 41 23.46 -4.66 1.50
N GLU A 42 23.88 -4.73 2.76
CA GLU A 42 24.31 -5.98 3.38
C GLU A 42 23.13 -6.78 3.99
N LEU A 43 21.93 -6.17 4.13
CA LEU A 43 20.80 -6.77 4.82
C LEU A 43 20.43 -8.18 4.33
N PRO A 44 20.33 -8.47 3.01
CA PRO A 44 20.01 -9.80 2.53
C PRO A 44 21.05 -10.86 2.93
N LYS A 45 22.33 -10.50 2.92
CA LYS A 45 23.43 -11.40 3.33
C LYS A 45 23.39 -11.62 4.85
N LEU A 46 23.21 -10.54 5.63
CA LEU A 46 23.11 -10.60 7.09
C LEU A 46 21.92 -11.47 7.52
N LEU A 47 20.76 -11.30 6.87
CA LEU A 47 19.55 -12.05 7.18
C LEU A 47 19.71 -13.53 6.82
N THR A 48 20.27 -13.83 5.66
CA THR A 48 20.58 -15.21 5.25
C THR A 48 21.54 -15.88 6.22
N ALA A 49 22.53 -15.14 6.74
CA ALA A 49 23.52 -15.62 7.70
C ALA A 49 23.02 -15.61 9.16
N ARG A 50 21.79 -15.13 9.43
CA ARG A 50 21.25 -14.90 10.80
C ARG A 50 22.17 -14.01 11.64
N ARG A 51 22.63 -12.91 11.09
CA ARG A 51 23.58 -11.96 11.72
C ARG A 51 23.08 -10.52 11.79
N VAL A 52 21.82 -10.27 11.46
CA VAL A 52 21.23 -8.92 11.50
C VAL A 52 21.30 -8.34 12.91
N ARG A 53 20.88 -9.12 13.93
CA ARG A 53 20.89 -8.69 15.34
C ARG A 53 22.32 -8.36 15.79
N SER A 54 23.26 -9.29 15.59
CA SER A 54 24.64 -9.08 16.01
C SER A 54 25.31 -7.91 15.29
N PHE A 55 24.99 -7.69 14.02
CA PHE A 55 25.50 -6.55 13.27
C PHE A 55 24.96 -5.23 13.81
N ILE A 56 23.63 -5.12 13.98
CA ILE A 56 22.98 -3.90 14.47
C ILE A 56 23.39 -3.61 15.93
N ASP A 57 23.44 -4.62 16.80
CA ASP A 57 23.83 -4.47 18.20
C ASP A 57 25.29 -4.03 18.35
N GLY A 58 26.16 -4.37 17.39
CA GLY A 58 27.54 -3.92 17.33
C GLY A 58 27.73 -2.46 16.88
N GLN A 59 26.72 -1.83 16.33
CA GLN A 59 26.78 -0.43 15.90
C GLN A 59 26.59 0.53 17.09
N ARG A 60 27.37 1.61 17.12
CA ARG A 60 27.16 2.68 18.11
C ARG A 60 25.93 3.50 17.79
N SER A 61 25.72 3.78 16.51
CA SER A 61 24.58 4.51 15.97
C SER A 61 24.47 4.19 14.49
N LEU A 62 23.25 3.98 13.99
CA LEU A 62 22.96 3.88 12.56
C LEU A 62 22.74 5.26 11.92
N LEU A 63 22.25 6.20 12.73
CA LEU A 63 22.05 7.59 12.37
C LEU A 63 22.17 8.43 13.64
N SER A 64 23.28 9.15 13.80
CA SER A 64 23.55 9.92 15.01
C SER A 64 22.65 11.14 15.15
N SER A 65 22.29 11.75 14.02
CA SER A 65 21.31 12.82 13.92
C SER A 65 20.84 12.94 12.48
N VAL A 66 19.60 13.35 12.28
CA VAL A 66 19.08 13.62 10.95
C VAL A 66 19.70 14.91 10.42
N PRO A 67 20.40 14.89 9.26
CA PRO A 67 20.98 16.10 8.69
C PRO A 67 19.90 17.13 8.35
N PRO A 68 20.12 18.42 8.64
CA PRO A 68 19.14 19.48 8.35
C PRO A 68 18.94 19.72 6.83
N THR A 69 19.85 19.21 6.01
CA THR A 69 19.82 19.27 4.55
C THR A 69 18.92 18.24 3.88
N TRP A 70 18.43 17.25 4.64
CA TRP A 70 17.59 16.20 4.10
C TRP A 70 16.25 16.73 3.58
N GLN A 71 15.86 16.22 2.42
CA GLN A 71 14.57 16.44 1.79
C GLN A 71 13.66 15.24 1.99
N ASP A 72 12.39 15.35 1.64
CA ASP A 72 11.41 14.27 1.83
C ASP A 72 11.83 12.92 1.21
N GLN A 73 12.50 12.95 0.07
CA GLN A 73 13.03 11.74 -0.58
C GLN A 73 14.15 11.06 0.24
N ASP A 74 14.95 11.82 1.02
CA ASP A 74 16.00 11.27 1.89
C ASP A 74 15.37 10.59 3.11
N TYR A 75 14.36 11.21 3.71
CA TYR A 75 13.57 10.62 4.78
C TYR A 75 12.88 9.32 4.32
N ARG A 76 12.32 9.30 3.10
CA ARG A 76 11.69 8.10 2.55
C ARG A 76 12.70 6.98 2.31
N ALA A 77 13.89 7.28 1.79
CA ALA A 77 14.96 6.31 1.62
C ALA A 77 15.42 5.72 2.97
N ALA A 78 15.64 6.58 3.96
CA ALA A 78 15.99 6.15 5.31
C ALA A 78 14.88 5.32 5.96
N MET A 79 13.61 5.74 5.82
CA MET A 79 12.45 4.98 6.31
C MET A 79 12.38 3.59 5.69
N ARG A 80 12.64 3.46 4.39
CA ARG A 80 12.72 2.18 3.69
C ARG A 80 13.75 1.27 4.35
N ILE A 81 15.01 1.70 4.44
CA ILE A 81 16.10 0.89 4.99
C ILE A 81 15.83 0.51 6.44
N LEU A 82 15.44 1.47 7.28
CA LEU A 82 15.15 1.23 8.70
C LEU A 82 13.96 0.30 8.90
N SER A 83 12.94 0.37 8.03
CA SER A 83 11.78 -0.53 8.09
C SER A 83 12.17 -1.97 7.77
N PHE A 84 12.95 -2.20 6.70
CA PHE A 84 13.45 -3.53 6.37
C PHE A 84 14.40 -4.06 7.47
N ALA A 85 15.31 -3.22 7.96
CA ALA A 85 16.25 -3.59 9.02
C ALA A 85 15.53 -3.92 10.35
N GLY A 86 14.51 -3.13 10.71
CA GLY A 86 13.69 -3.36 11.90
C GLY A 86 12.93 -4.68 11.85
N HIS A 87 12.29 -4.96 10.72
CA HIS A 87 11.61 -6.24 10.51
C HIS A 87 12.60 -7.41 10.44
N ALA A 88 13.72 -7.27 9.74
CA ALA A 88 14.76 -8.28 9.70
C ALA A 88 15.34 -8.54 11.10
N TYR A 89 15.49 -7.52 11.94
CA TYR A 89 15.92 -7.68 13.33
C TYR A 89 14.90 -8.48 14.15
N VAL A 90 13.63 -8.14 14.04
CA VAL A 90 12.56 -8.83 14.79
C VAL A 90 12.43 -10.28 14.32
N TRP A 91 12.40 -10.52 13.03
CA TRP A 91 12.08 -11.80 12.39
C TRP A 91 13.31 -12.59 11.90
N GLU A 92 14.53 -12.22 12.31
CA GLU A 92 15.75 -12.96 11.94
C GLU A 92 15.62 -14.47 12.22
N SER A 93 14.94 -14.82 13.30
CA SER A 93 14.52 -16.17 13.66
C SER A 93 13.03 -16.12 13.96
N PRO A 94 12.16 -16.50 13.03
CA PRO A 94 10.71 -16.42 13.23
C PRO A 94 10.20 -17.24 14.41
N GLU A 95 10.90 -18.32 14.77
CA GLU A 95 10.60 -19.14 15.95
C GLU A 95 10.96 -18.44 17.27
N HIS A 96 11.90 -17.49 17.22
CA HIS A 96 12.40 -16.72 18.35
C HIS A 96 12.48 -15.22 18.00
N PRO A 97 11.34 -14.55 17.78
CA PRO A 97 11.32 -13.14 17.42
C PRO A 97 11.89 -12.27 18.54
N ALA A 98 12.53 -11.17 18.17
CA ALA A 98 12.97 -10.20 19.18
C ALA A 98 11.77 -9.43 19.74
N SER A 99 11.66 -9.35 21.06
CA SER A 99 10.61 -8.59 21.75
C SER A 99 10.95 -7.11 21.94
N SER A 100 12.17 -6.70 21.58
CA SER A 100 12.61 -5.31 21.65
C SER A 100 13.60 -4.95 20.55
N LEU A 101 13.56 -3.70 20.12
CA LEU A 101 14.56 -3.09 19.25
C LEU A 101 15.61 -2.34 20.07
N PRO A 102 16.89 -2.38 19.68
CA PRO A 102 17.94 -1.62 20.35
C PRO A 102 17.82 -0.11 20.00
N PRO A 103 18.32 0.80 20.90
CA PRO A 103 18.14 2.24 20.71
C PRO A 103 18.70 2.77 19.39
N GLN A 104 19.85 2.24 18.93
CA GLN A 104 20.49 2.66 17.68
C GLN A 104 19.66 2.39 16.42
N LEU A 105 18.66 1.52 16.50
CA LEU A 105 17.68 1.25 15.44
C LEU A 105 16.34 1.92 15.75
N ALA A 106 15.85 1.80 16.99
CA ALA A 106 14.52 2.25 17.36
C ALA A 106 14.35 3.78 17.32
N GLN A 107 15.36 4.53 17.81
CA GLN A 107 15.31 5.99 17.88
C GLN A 107 15.27 6.63 16.48
N PRO A 108 16.27 6.39 15.59
CA PRO A 108 16.23 7.01 14.26
C PRO A 108 15.01 6.58 13.44
N TRP A 109 14.56 5.31 13.59
CA TRP A 109 13.35 4.87 12.91
C TRP A 109 12.11 5.63 13.39
N TYR A 110 11.97 5.81 14.70
CA TYR A 110 10.90 6.60 15.28
C TYR A 110 10.92 8.06 14.79
N ASP A 111 12.07 8.73 14.83
CA ASP A 111 12.19 10.14 14.47
C ASP A 111 11.84 10.38 12.99
N ILE A 112 12.31 9.51 12.09
CA ILE A 112 11.99 9.56 10.67
C ILE A 112 10.50 9.23 10.42
N ALA A 113 9.96 8.25 11.13
CA ALA A 113 8.55 7.88 11.04
C ALA A 113 7.63 9.04 11.45
N GLN A 114 7.97 9.76 12.54
CA GLN A 114 7.25 10.96 12.96
C GLN A 114 7.29 12.06 11.90
N ARG A 115 8.46 12.28 11.28
CA ARG A 115 8.61 13.28 10.20
C ARG A 115 7.73 12.94 9.00
N LEU A 116 7.59 11.66 8.65
CA LEU A 116 6.79 11.19 7.53
C LEU A 116 5.30 10.98 7.90
N GLY A 117 4.91 11.15 9.17
CA GLY A 117 3.53 10.99 9.64
C GLY A 117 3.00 9.56 9.52
N ARG A 118 3.88 8.56 9.67
CA ARG A 118 3.58 7.12 9.62
C ARG A 118 4.19 6.40 10.83
N PRO A 119 3.63 5.25 11.29
CA PRO A 119 4.24 4.50 12.39
C PRO A 119 5.59 3.87 11.97
N PRO A 120 6.53 3.67 12.93
CA PRO A 120 7.81 3.00 12.69
C PRO A 120 7.62 1.49 12.57
N VAL A 121 7.11 1.06 11.43
CA VAL A 121 6.90 -0.33 11.02
C VAL A 121 6.97 -0.40 9.51
N LEU A 122 7.31 -1.54 8.94
CA LEU A 122 7.25 -1.72 7.49
C LEU A 122 5.79 -1.61 7.04
N SER A 123 5.51 -0.64 6.22
CA SER A 123 4.23 -0.43 5.58
C SER A 123 4.35 -0.55 4.06
N TYR A 124 3.24 -0.68 3.37
CA TYR A 124 3.18 -0.72 1.91
C TYR A 124 3.96 0.43 1.24
N ALA A 125 3.94 1.62 1.84
CA ALA A 125 4.68 2.75 1.31
C ALA A 125 6.20 2.50 1.26
N SER A 126 6.79 1.94 2.32
CA SER A 126 8.23 1.61 2.33
C SER A 126 8.54 0.32 1.58
N TYR A 127 7.57 -0.61 1.48
CA TYR A 127 7.76 -1.91 0.84
C TYR A 127 7.61 -1.85 -0.70
N ALA A 128 6.68 -1.03 -1.20
CA ALA A 128 6.39 -0.89 -2.62
C ALA A 128 6.62 0.53 -3.14
N LEU A 129 5.92 1.57 -2.61
CA LEU A 129 5.92 2.90 -3.21
C LEU A 129 7.31 3.54 -3.26
N ASP A 130 8.12 3.37 -2.21
CA ASP A 130 9.46 3.95 -2.08
C ASP A 130 10.59 2.96 -2.40
N ASN A 131 10.30 1.76 -2.95
CA ASN A 131 11.24 0.64 -3.04
C ASN A 131 11.53 0.17 -4.47
N TRP A 132 11.80 1.09 -5.38
CA TRP A 132 12.11 0.73 -6.77
C TRP A 132 13.06 1.74 -7.42
N ARG A 133 13.72 1.30 -8.48
CA ARG A 133 14.42 2.17 -9.43
C ARG A 133 14.22 1.66 -10.85
N ARG A 134 14.37 2.54 -11.81
CA ARG A 134 14.42 2.17 -13.22
C ARG A 134 15.83 1.68 -13.61
N LEU A 135 15.89 0.65 -14.44
CA LEU A 135 17.14 0.20 -15.07
C LEU A 135 17.60 1.21 -16.11
N ASP A 136 16.66 1.73 -16.89
CA ASP A 136 16.84 2.77 -17.89
C ASP A 136 15.89 3.93 -17.59
N THR A 137 16.44 5.04 -17.11
CA THR A 137 15.68 6.23 -16.70
C THR A 137 15.01 6.97 -17.86
N SER A 138 15.43 6.70 -19.10
CA SER A 138 14.79 7.26 -20.30
C SER A 138 13.48 6.55 -20.67
N LYS A 139 13.26 5.34 -20.13
CA LYS A 139 12.05 4.55 -20.36
C LYS A 139 11.05 4.71 -19.21
N ARG A 140 9.80 4.38 -19.50
CA ARG A 140 8.71 4.39 -18.49
C ARG A 140 8.94 3.33 -17.40
N ILE A 141 8.25 3.48 -16.28
CA ILE A 141 8.09 2.44 -15.26
C ILE A 141 7.35 1.26 -15.89
N ALA A 142 7.98 0.09 -15.93
CA ALA A 142 7.43 -1.14 -16.49
C ALA A 142 8.16 -2.34 -15.86
N LEU A 143 7.51 -3.52 -15.83
CA LEU A 143 8.04 -4.73 -15.19
C LEU A 143 9.40 -5.19 -15.73
N ASP A 144 9.74 -4.85 -16.97
CA ASP A 144 11.03 -5.12 -17.60
C ASP A 144 12.07 -4.00 -17.37
N ASN A 145 11.68 -2.92 -16.73
CA ASN A 145 12.52 -1.74 -16.52
C ASN A 145 12.63 -1.29 -15.06
N ILE A 146 12.10 -2.04 -14.11
CA ILE A 146 12.20 -1.74 -12.69
C ILE A 146 12.80 -2.91 -11.92
N VAL A 147 13.56 -2.57 -10.88
CA VAL A 147 14.10 -3.49 -9.87
C VAL A 147 13.92 -2.89 -8.48
N LEU A 148 13.98 -3.72 -7.45
CA LEU A 148 13.89 -3.24 -6.08
C LEU A 148 15.20 -2.61 -5.61
N LEU A 149 15.07 -1.62 -4.72
CA LEU A 149 16.17 -1.00 -3.99
C LEU A 149 16.52 -1.79 -2.72
N GLN A 150 15.54 -2.44 -2.10
CA GLN A 150 15.69 -3.16 -0.86
C GLN A 150 14.93 -4.49 -0.88
N ASN A 151 15.58 -5.55 -0.41
CA ASN A 151 15.03 -6.89 -0.25
C ASN A 151 15.30 -7.43 1.15
N PHE A 152 14.51 -8.43 1.60
CA PHE A 152 14.83 -9.24 2.76
C PHE A 152 15.84 -10.34 2.40
N LEU A 153 15.41 -11.39 1.75
CA LEU A 153 16.28 -12.49 1.30
C LEU A 153 16.68 -12.37 -0.15
N GLY A 154 15.98 -11.53 -0.90
CA GLY A 154 16.12 -11.45 -2.35
C GLY A 154 15.59 -12.68 -3.06
N GLY A 155 15.83 -12.72 -4.36
CA GLY A 155 15.33 -13.76 -5.24
C GLY A 155 14.13 -13.30 -6.05
N LEU A 156 13.84 -14.09 -7.09
CA LEU A 156 12.89 -13.71 -8.12
C LEU A 156 11.46 -13.55 -7.58
N ASP A 157 11.07 -14.40 -6.62
CA ASP A 157 9.71 -14.40 -6.07
C ASP A 157 9.42 -13.16 -5.23
N GLU A 158 10.37 -12.75 -4.36
CA GLU A 158 10.25 -11.52 -3.57
C GLU A 158 10.22 -10.30 -4.47
N GLU A 159 11.16 -10.22 -5.42
CA GLU A 159 11.23 -9.10 -6.34
C GLU A 159 9.96 -9.00 -7.20
N TRP A 160 9.54 -10.11 -7.80
CA TRP A 160 8.36 -10.12 -8.68
C TRP A 160 7.08 -9.75 -7.95
N PHE A 161 6.91 -10.23 -6.71
CA PHE A 161 5.77 -9.85 -5.88
C PHE A 161 5.65 -8.32 -5.75
N VAL A 162 6.76 -7.64 -5.45
CA VAL A 162 6.74 -6.19 -5.22
C VAL A 162 6.66 -5.40 -6.53
N VAL A 163 7.42 -5.77 -7.57
CA VAL A 163 7.40 -5.00 -8.83
C VAL A 163 6.05 -5.07 -9.56
N VAL A 164 5.29 -6.16 -9.39
CA VAL A 164 3.90 -6.23 -9.89
C VAL A 164 3.02 -5.18 -9.19
N HIS A 165 3.15 -5.00 -7.88
CA HIS A 165 2.43 -3.96 -7.15
C HIS A 165 2.83 -2.55 -7.62
N ILE A 166 4.12 -2.31 -7.83
CA ILE A 166 4.63 -1.02 -8.36
C ILE A 166 4.06 -0.74 -9.76
N GLN A 167 3.99 -1.75 -10.61
CA GLN A 167 3.38 -1.63 -11.93
C GLN A 167 1.88 -1.27 -11.84
N ILE A 168 1.14 -1.88 -10.92
CA ILE A 168 -0.28 -1.57 -10.68
C ILE A 168 -0.43 -0.13 -10.17
N GLU A 169 0.41 0.30 -9.22
CA GLU A 169 0.41 1.69 -8.73
C GLU A 169 0.63 2.70 -9.87
N ARG A 170 1.59 2.44 -10.74
CA ARG A 170 1.84 3.27 -11.93
C ARG A 170 0.62 3.33 -12.85
N GLN A 171 -0.02 2.20 -13.12
CA GLN A 171 -1.16 2.12 -14.03
C GLN A 171 -2.41 2.80 -13.47
N ALA A 172 -2.51 2.93 -12.15
CA ALA A 172 -3.59 3.67 -11.52
C ALA A 172 -3.57 5.18 -11.83
N GLY A 173 -2.43 5.77 -12.20
CA GLY A 173 -2.29 7.21 -12.45
C GLY A 173 -3.31 7.78 -13.44
N PRO A 174 -3.35 7.30 -14.70
CA PRO A 174 -4.35 7.73 -15.66
C PRO A 174 -5.80 7.48 -15.22
N GLY A 175 -6.02 6.38 -14.46
CA GLY A 175 -7.31 6.04 -13.87
C GLY A 175 -7.78 7.05 -12.83
N LEU A 176 -6.89 7.46 -11.93
CA LEU A 176 -7.18 8.49 -10.92
C LEU A 176 -7.45 9.86 -11.56
N ALA A 177 -6.70 10.21 -12.61
CA ALA A 177 -6.95 11.42 -13.38
C ALA A 177 -8.34 11.36 -14.05
N GLY A 178 -8.69 10.22 -14.66
CA GLY A 178 -10.01 9.99 -15.25
C GLY A 178 -11.13 10.04 -14.20
N LEU A 179 -10.92 9.47 -13.02
CA LEU A 179 -11.88 9.52 -11.92
C LEU A 179 -12.16 10.96 -11.50
N LEU A 180 -11.11 11.77 -11.29
CA LEU A 180 -11.28 13.20 -10.97
C LEU A 180 -11.94 13.97 -12.09
N GLN A 181 -11.62 13.69 -13.36
CA GLN A 181 -12.28 14.30 -14.50
C GLN A 181 -13.78 13.99 -14.50
N ALA A 182 -14.16 12.72 -14.27
CA ALA A 182 -15.55 12.31 -14.18
C ALA A 182 -16.28 13.00 -13.01
N MET A 183 -15.68 13.05 -11.83
CA MET A 183 -16.25 13.71 -10.66
C MET A 183 -16.41 15.22 -10.85
N ASN A 184 -15.40 15.90 -11.42
CA ASN A 184 -15.49 17.32 -11.75
C ASN A 184 -16.55 17.59 -12.84
N GLY A 185 -16.65 16.73 -13.86
CA GLY A 185 -17.70 16.78 -14.87
C GLY A 185 -19.10 16.68 -14.24
N ALA A 186 -19.28 15.75 -13.30
CA ALA A 186 -20.54 15.57 -12.57
C ALA A 186 -20.89 16.81 -11.72
N ALA A 187 -19.90 17.45 -11.07
CA ALA A 187 -20.11 18.64 -10.26
C ALA A 187 -20.62 19.85 -11.08
N VAL A 188 -20.27 19.95 -12.36
CA VAL A 188 -20.62 21.08 -13.24
C VAL A 188 -21.61 20.71 -14.35
N ASP A 189 -22.20 19.50 -14.31
CA ASP A 189 -23.17 18.99 -15.23
C ASP A 189 -22.65 18.92 -16.69
N ARG A 190 -21.46 18.32 -16.84
CA ARG A 190 -20.79 18.10 -18.15
C ARG A 190 -20.68 16.60 -18.44
N GLU A 191 -21.73 16.05 -19.03
CA GLU A 191 -21.81 14.62 -19.34
C GLU A 191 -20.60 14.09 -20.12
N SER A 192 -20.14 14.83 -21.13
CA SER A 192 -19.00 14.42 -21.97
C SER A 192 -17.71 14.24 -21.15
N GLU A 193 -17.48 15.09 -20.13
CA GLU A 193 -16.33 14.97 -19.24
C GLU A 193 -16.47 13.75 -18.33
N VAL A 194 -17.68 13.48 -17.83
CA VAL A 194 -17.97 12.29 -17.02
C VAL A 194 -17.70 11.02 -17.81
N LEU A 195 -18.25 10.94 -19.03
CA LEU A 195 -18.08 9.77 -19.90
C LEU A 195 -16.62 9.54 -20.28
N MET A 196 -15.88 10.61 -20.61
CA MET A 196 -14.46 10.54 -20.94
C MET A 196 -13.63 10.07 -19.76
N GLY A 197 -13.90 10.61 -18.56
CA GLY A 197 -13.21 10.21 -17.34
C GLY A 197 -13.48 8.75 -16.97
N LEU A 198 -14.72 8.27 -17.06
CA LEU A 198 -15.07 6.87 -16.79
C LEU A 198 -14.38 5.90 -17.78
N ARG A 199 -14.31 6.26 -19.07
CA ARG A 199 -13.59 5.45 -20.06
C ARG A 199 -12.09 5.38 -19.78
N ALA A 200 -11.47 6.48 -19.37
CA ALA A 200 -10.07 6.50 -18.97
C ALA A 200 -9.83 5.63 -17.73
N LEU A 201 -10.73 5.70 -16.75
CA LEU A 201 -10.67 4.84 -15.56
C LEU A 201 -10.79 3.37 -15.91
N ALA A 202 -11.76 2.98 -16.73
CA ALA A 202 -11.94 1.58 -17.17
C ALA A 202 -10.70 1.04 -17.91
N SER A 203 -10.09 1.85 -18.77
CA SER A 203 -8.84 1.47 -19.46
C SER A 203 -7.70 1.21 -18.47
N ALA A 204 -7.51 2.09 -17.50
CA ALA A 204 -6.48 1.93 -16.48
C ALA A 204 -6.73 0.68 -15.59
N GLN A 205 -7.98 0.43 -15.20
CA GLN A 205 -8.35 -0.76 -14.43
C GLN A 205 -8.06 -2.04 -15.22
N THR A 206 -8.28 -2.06 -16.54
CA THR A 206 -7.93 -3.21 -17.39
C THR A 206 -6.42 -3.47 -17.38
N GLU A 207 -5.59 -2.43 -17.52
CA GLU A 207 -4.13 -2.59 -17.43
C GLU A 207 -3.69 -3.10 -16.04
N MET A 208 -4.33 -2.63 -14.97
CA MET A 208 -4.07 -3.10 -13.60
C MET A 208 -4.40 -4.60 -13.44
N HIS A 209 -5.50 -5.08 -14.04
CA HIS A 209 -5.85 -6.50 -14.07
C HIS A 209 -4.78 -7.33 -14.77
N ASP A 210 -4.36 -6.88 -15.97
CA ASP A 210 -3.35 -7.59 -16.75
C ASP A 210 -2.05 -7.73 -15.95
N SER A 211 -1.66 -6.69 -15.23
CA SER A 211 -0.49 -6.73 -14.36
C SER A 211 -0.67 -7.66 -13.16
N LEU A 212 -1.83 -7.63 -12.51
CA LEU A 212 -2.11 -8.50 -11.38
C LEU A 212 -2.06 -9.98 -11.77
N LEU A 213 -2.58 -10.34 -12.96
CA LEU A 213 -2.54 -11.70 -13.49
C LEU A 213 -1.11 -12.23 -13.72
N ARG A 214 -0.14 -11.34 -13.91
CA ARG A 214 1.25 -11.70 -14.09
C ARG A 214 1.95 -12.16 -12.81
N MET A 215 1.33 -12.00 -11.64
CA MET A 215 1.90 -12.44 -10.37
C MET A 215 2.44 -13.87 -10.41
N LYS A 216 1.65 -14.80 -11.00
CA LYS A 216 2.02 -16.23 -11.11
C LYS A 216 3.20 -16.53 -12.03
N GLU A 217 3.64 -15.57 -12.86
CA GLU A 217 4.73 -15.82 -13.81
C GLU A 217 6.05 -16.12 -13.11
N ARG A 218 6.30 -15.46 -11.97
CA ARG A 218 7.60 -15.52 -11.28
C ARG A 218 7.53 -15.48 -9.76
N CYS A 219 6.32 -15.50 -9.17
CA CYS A 219 6.15 -15.59 -7.73
C CYS A 219 5.42 -16.89 -7.39
N ASP A 220 6.17 -17.86 -6.88
CA ASP A 220 5.63 -19.14 -6.43
C ASP A 220 4.95 -18.99 -5.07
N PRO A 221 3.71 -19.51 -4.88
CA PRO A 221 2.98 -19.38 -3.61
C PRO A 221 3.70 -19.96 -2.40
N TYR A 222 4.42 -21.07 -2.54
CA TYR A 222 5.19 -21.69 -1.45
C TYR A 222 6.40 -20.83 -1.08
N ILE A 223 7.14 -20.34 -2.08
CA ILE A 223 8.30 -19.46 -1.84
C ILE A 223 7.86 -18.14 -1.18
N TYR A 224 6.79 -17.52 -1.70
CA TYR A 224 6.23 -16.33 -1.07
C TYR A 224 5.85 -16.60 0.40
N TYR A 225 5.11 -17.67 0.66
CA TYR A 225 4.63 -17.99 2.00
C TYR A 225 5.76 -18.28 3.00
N THR A 226 6.81 -18.97 2.56
CA THR A 226 7.88 -19.44 3.45
C THR A 226 9.07 -18.49 3.55
N ARG A 227 9.33 -17.66 2.53
CA ARG A 227 10.55 -16.84 2.45
C ARG A 227 10.30 -15.32 2.40
N VAL A 228 9.13 -14.89 1.95
CA VAL A 228 8.80 -13.46 1.86
C VAL A 228 7.90 -13.04 3.02
N ARG A 229 6.78 -13.73 3.14
CA ARG A 229 5.72 -13.43 4.10
C ARG A 229 6.17 -13.39 5.58
N PRO A 230 7.10 -14.22 6.09
CA PRO A 230 7.52 -14.17 7.48
C PRO A 230 8.08 -12.80 7.91
N TYR A 231 8.73 -12.07 7.01
CA TYR A 231 9.41 -10.80 7.33
C TYR A 231 8.50 -9.57 7.26
N ILE A 232 7.34 -9.66 6.62
CA ILE A 232 6.41 -8.52 6.47
C ILE A 232 5.33 -8.47 7.55
N HIS A 233 5.31 -9.44 8.48
CA HIS A 233 4.39 -9.44 9.62
C HIS A 233 4.69 -8.31 10.60
N GLY A 234 3.61 -7.63 11.05
CA GLY A 234 3.69 -6.74 12.21
C GLY A 234 3.62 -7.51 13.54
N TRP A 235 3.50 -6.77 14.60
CA TRP A 235 3.42 -7.30 15.97
C TRP A 235 2.07 -7.04 16.65
N LYS A 236 1.12 -6.42 15.99
CA LYS A 236 -0.26 -6.35 16.47
C LYS A 236 -0.96 -7.70 16.26
N ASN A 237 -1.55 -8.22 17.32
CA ASN A 237 -2.19 -9.54 17.34
C ASN A 237 -1.25 -10.71 16.96
N SER A 238 0.05 -10.55 17.21
CA SER A 238 1.02 -11.61 16.97
C SER A 238 1.02 -12.60 18.15
N PRO A 239 0.83 -13.90 17.90
CA PRO A 239 0.91 -14.91 19.00
C PRO A 239 2.27 -14.99 19.66
N THR A 240 3.35 -14.68 18.93
CA THR A 240 4.72 -14.72 19.41
C THR A 240 5.17 -13.40 20.06
N LEU A 241 4.42 -12.32 19.87
CA LEU A 241 4.64 -10.99 20.46
C LEU A 241 3.31 -10.44 21.03
N PRO A 242 2.73 -11.12 22.04
CA PRO A 242 1.37 -10.79 22.51
C PRO A 242 1.25 -9.38 23.08
N ASP A 243 2.33 -8.86 23.69
CA ASP A 243 2.38 -7.51 24.25
C ASP A 243 2.81 -6.45 23.21
N GLY A 244 3.21 -6.86 21.99
CA GLY A 244 3.79 -6.00 20.97
C GLY A 244 5.32 -5.93 21.06
N LEU A 245 5.92 -4.88 20.49
CA LEU A 245 7.38 -4.68 20.36
C LEU A 245 7.84 -3.46 21.14
N LEU A 246 8.88 -3.62 21.95
CA LEU A 246 9.48 -2.53 22.72
C LEU A 246 10.52 -1.77 21.88
N TYR A 247 10.33 -0.47 21.71
CA TYR A 247 11.28 0.44 21.05
C TYR A 247 12.17 1.09 22.11
N ARG A 248 13.33 0.48 22.41
CA ARG A 248 14.22 0.98 23.47
C ARG A 248 14.78 2.36 23.12
N GLY A 249 14.79 3.26 24.10
CA GLY A 249 15.31 4.61 23.95
C GLY A 249 14.32 5.63 23.36
N VAL A 250 13.14 5.21 22.90
CA VAL A 250 12.07 6.11 22.46
C VAL A 250 11.26 6.58 23.66
N SER A 251 11.58 7.78 24.16
CA SER A 251 10.99 8.34 25.38
C SER A 251 9.48 8.52 25.31
N THR A 252 8.94 8.88 24.13
CA THR A 252 7.49 9.08 23.89
C THR A 252 6.68 7.81 24.21
N TYR A 253 7.25 6.64 24.01
CA TYR A 253 6.59 5.37 24.33
C TYR A 253 6.65 5.00 25.82
N ALA A 254 7.41 5.75 26.63
CA ALA A 254 7.51 5.59 28.08
C ALA A 254 7.80 4.12 28.51
N GLY A 255 8.63 3.42 27.75
CA GLY A 255 8.96 2.01 28.01
C GLY A 255 7.82 1.01 27.74
N ARG A 256 6.74 1.43 27.09
CA ARG A 256 5.61 0.55 26.74
C ARG A 256 5.82 -0.06 25.37
N PRO A 257 5.57 -1.37 25.19
CA PRO A 257 5.55 -2.01 23.89
C PRO A 257 4.48 -1.36 22.97
N GLN A 258 4.75 -1.37 21.67
CA GLN A 258 3.87 -0.84 20.65
C GLN A 258 3.28 -1.98 19.82
N SER A 259 2.02 -1.82 19.39
CA SER A 259 1.29 -2.80 18.59
C SER A 259 0.99 -2.23 17.22
N PHE A 260 1.87 -2.49 16.24
CA PHE A 260 1.69 -2.04 14.87
C PHE A 260 1.36 -3.21 13.95
N ARG A 261 0.56 -2.92 12.91
CA ARG A 261 0.25 -3.83 11.82
C ARG A 261 1.43 -3.92 10.86
N GLY A 262 1.66 -5.09 10.30
CA GLY A 262 2.66 -5.29 9.26
C GLY A 262 2.22 -4.76 7.90
N GLU A 263 3.07 -4.97 6.92
CA GLU A 263 2.79 -4.63 5.53
C GLU A 263 1.60 -5.44 4.99
N THR A 264 0.74 -4.77 4.24
CA THR A 264 -0.41 -5.37 3.56
C THR A 264 -0.89 -4.50 2.41
N GLY A 265 -1.39 -5.11 1.33
CA GLY A 265 -2.04 -4.40 0.22
C GLY A 265 -3.22 -3.51 0.64
N ALA A 266 -3.83 -3.76 1.81
CA ALA A 266 -4.87 -2.88 2.37
C ALA A 266 -4.36 -1.47 2.75
N GLN A 267 -3.04 -1.25 2.76
CA GLN A 267 -2.40 0.06 2.95
C GLN A 267 -2.16 0.80 1.62
N SER A 268 -2.44 0.19 0.46
CA SER A 268 -2.51 0.90 -0.82
C SER A 268 -3.72 1.82 -0.85
N SER A 269 -3.55 2.99 -1.45
CA SER A 269 -4.62 3.98 -1.57
C SER A 269 -5.51 3.76 -2.79
N ILE A 270 -5.15 2.89 -3.75
CA ILE A 270 -5.87 2.72 -5.03
C ILE A 270 -7.32 2.29 -4.79
N VAL A 271 -7.50 1.11 -4.21
CA VAL A 271 -8.84 0.50 -4.07
C VAL A 271 -9.79 1.37 -3.23
N PRO A 272 -9.37 1.91 -2.05
CA PRO A 272 -10.23 2.82 -1.30
C PRO A 272 -10.58 4.11 -2.06
N CYS A 273 -9.68 4.65 -2.89
CA CYS A 273 -9.98 5.82 -3.73
C CYS A 273 -10.97 5.48 -4.84
N LEU A 274 -10.88 4.29 -5.44
CA LEU A 274 -11.87 3.82 -6.41
C LEU A 274 -13.24 3.61 -5.78
N ASP A 275 -13.31 2.99 -4.59
CA ASP A 275 -14.56 2.86 -3.83
C ASP A 275 -15.20 4.22 -3.55
N ALA A 276 -14.44 5.14 -2.98
CA ALA A 276 -14.92 6.47 -2.64
C ALA A 276 -15.40 7.25 -3.89
N GLY A 277 -14.59 7.27 -4.94
CA GLY A 277 -14.90 8.01 -6.17
C GLY A 277 -16.06 7.42 -6.94
N LEU A 278 -16.20 6.10 -7.01
CA LEU A 278 -17.34 5.41 -7.62
C LEU A 278 -18.57 5.38 -6.70
N GLY A 279 -18.44 5.81 -5.45
CA GLY A 279 -19.56 5.83 -4.49
C GLY A 279 -19.98 4.43 -4.03
N ILE A 280 -19.03 3.49 -3.94
CA ILE A 280 -19.25 2.14 -3.42
C ILE A 280 -19.16 2.20 -1.89
N GLY A 281 -20.28 1.93 -1.22
CA GLY A 281 -20.34 1.90 0.23
C GLY A 281 -20.13 0.50 0.78
N HIS A 282 -19.50 0.41 1.95
CA HIS A 282 -19.34 -0.82 2.71
C HIS A 282 -20.06 -0.70 4.07
N ALA A 283 -20.85 -1.69 4.41
CA ALA A 283 -21.55 -1.72 5.67
C ALA A 283 -20.56 -1.83 6.86
N PRO A 284 -20.79 -1.10 7.97
CA PRO A 284 -19.93 -1.15 9.14
C PRO A 284 -19.79 -2.58 9.68
N ASP A 285 -18.54 -3.04 9.81
CA ASP A 285 -18.17 -4.34 10.38
C ASP A 285 -16.71 -4.31 10.90
N PRO A 286 -16.20 -5.39 11.50
CA PRO A 286 -14.80 -5.44 11.94
C PRO A 286 -13.76 -5.20 10.83
N LEU A 287 -14.10 -5.50 9.55
CA LEU A 287 -13.19 -5.20 8.43
C LEU A 287 -13.16 -3.71 8.13
N THR A 288 -14.30 -3.02 8.12
CA THR A 288 -14.30 -1.56 7.90
C THR A 288 -13.47 -0.84 8.97
N ILE A 289 -13.53 -1.28 10.23
CA ILE A 289 -12.68 -0.76 11.31
C ILE A 289 -11.19 -1.03 11.00
N TYR A 290 -10.86 -2.25 10.56
CA TYR A 290 -9.50 -2.60 10.16
C TYR A 290 -9.01 -1.75 8.98
N LEU A 291 -9.81 -1.56 7.94
CA LEU A 291 -9.44 -0.75 6.78
C LEU A 291 -9.28 0.73 7.12
N GLN A 292 -10.08 1.25 8.06
CA GLN A 292 -9.87 2.59 8.61
C GLN A 292 -8.52 2.69 9.33
N GLU A 293 -8.15 1.68 10.13
CA GLU A 293 -6.83 1.61 10.78
C GLU A 293 -5.69 1.57 9.75
N MET A 294 -5.88 0.88 8.60
CA MET A 294 -4.85 0.81 7.54
C MET A 294 -4.50 2.17 6.94
N ARG A 295 -5.40 3.14 7.00
CA ARG A 295 -5.16 4.51 6.52
C ARG A 295 -4.07 5.23 7.31
N ASP A 296 -3.84 4.87 8.56
CA ASP A 296 -2.76 5.46 9.39
C ASP A 296 -1.35 5.08 8.89
N TYR A 297 -1.26 4.03 8.07
CA TYR A 297 -0.01 3.56 7.46
C TYR A 297 0.22 4.15 6.06
N MET A 298 -0.78 4.78 5.45
CA MET A 298 -0.66 5.49 4.18
C MET A 298 0.12 6.80 4.35
N PRO A 299 0.82 7.28 3.30
CA PRO A 299 1.33 8.64 3.29
C PRO A 299 0.22 9.66 3.60
N PRO A 300 0.46 10.68 4.45
CA PRO A 300 -0.59 11.59 4.90
C PRO A 300 -1.35 12.30 3.76
N ARG A 301 -0.65 12.67 2.68
CA ARG A 301 -1.28 13.31 1.52
C ARG A 301 -2.17 12.36 0.72
N HIS A 302 -1.78 11.08 0.57
CA HIS A 302 -2.64 10.06 -0.06
C HIS A 302 -3.90 9.83 0.76
N ARG A 303 -3.79 9.76 2.09
CA ARG A 303 -4.94 9.69 2.99
C ARG A 303 -5.84 10.93 2.89
N ALA A 304 -5.28 12.11 2.78
CA ALA A 304 -6.04 13.35 2.59
C ALA A 304 -6.79 13.36 1.23
N PHE A 305 -6.17 12.83 0.17
CA PHE A 305 -6.85 12.64 -1.11
C PHE A 305 -8.06 11.72 -0.98
N LEU A 306 -7.89 10.55 -0.37
CA LEU A 306 -9.00 9.63 -0.11
C LEU A 306 -10.14 10.31 0.66
N GLN A 307 -9.82 11.08 1.70
CA GLN A 307 -10.81 11.84 2.46
C GLN A 307 -11.56 12.87 1.60
N SER A 308 -10.87 13.54 0.67
CA SER A 308 -11.51 14.49 -0.25
C SER A 308 -12.50 13.82 -1.20
N LEU A 309 -12.21 12.60 -1.67
CA LEU A 309 -13.13 11.83 -2.49
C LEU A 309 -14.37 11.39 -1.70
N GLU A 310 -14.20 10.95 -0.45
CA GLU A 310 -15.31 10.55 0.44
C GLU A 310 -16.23 11.73 0.78
N GLN A 311 -15.70 12.95 0.83
CA GLN A 311 -16.47 14.16 1.11
C GLN A 311 -17.17 14.74 -0.12
N ALA A 312 -16.87 14.21 -1.30
CA ALA A 312 -17.47 14.67 -2.56
C ALA A 312 -18.91 14.14 -2.69
N VAL A 313 -19.86 14.92 -2.21
CA VAL A 313 -21.29 14.61 -2.24
C VAL A 313 -22.09 15.66 -3.03
N ASP A 314 -23.22 15.25 -3.58
CA ASP A 314 -24.19 16.15 -4.23
C ASP A 314 -25.04 16.91 -3.19
N ASP A 315 -25.93 17.80 -3.64
CA ASP A 315 -26.85 18.59 -2.79
C ASP A 315 -27.80 17.73 -1.96
N ARG A 316 -27.94 16.44 -2.26
CA ARG A 316 -28.77 15.46 -1.53
C ARG A 316 -27.94 14.59 -0.56
N GLY A 317 -26.62 14.85 -0.47
CA GLY A 317 -25.71 14.07 0.38
C GLY A 317 -25.35 12.68 -0.18
N ARG A 318 -25.60 12.43 -1.48
CA ARG A 318 -25.19 11.18 -2.15
C ARG A 318 -23.77 11.34 -2.73
N PRO A 319 -22.98 10.26 -2.87
CA PRO A 319 -21.70 10.32 -3.56
C PRO A 319 -21.86 10.97 -4.95
N LEU A 320 -21.03 11.96 -5.24
CA LEU A 320 -21.20 12.88 -6.35
C LEU A 320 -21.35 12.17 -7.71
N LEU A 321 -20.39 11.29 -8.04
CA LEU A 321 -20.35 10.62 -9.35
C LEU A 321 -21.49 9.62 -9.51
N SER A 322 -21.68 8.72 -8.55
CA SER A 322 -22.75 7.71 -8.64
C SER A 322 -24.14 8.34 -8.57
N GLY A 323 -24.32 9.43 -7.83
CA GLY A 323 -25.55 10.20 -7.79
C GLY A 323 -25.88 10.81 -9.16
N TYR A 324 -24.88 11.45 -9.78
CA TYR A 324 -25.01 12.04 -11.13
C TYR A 324 -25.37 10.98 -12.18
N VAL A 325 -24.61 9.88 -12.23
CA VAL A 325 -24.81 8.80 -13.22
C VAL A 325 -26.21 8.17 -13.09
N ARG A 326 -26.71 7.97 -11.87
CA ARG A 326 -28.05 7.42 -11.63
C ARG A 326 -29.16 8.38 -12.05
N ASP A 327 -29.00 9.70 -11.82
CA ASP A 327 -29.98 10.70 -12.23
C ASP A 327 -30.09 10.82 -13.77
N HIS A 328 -28.98 10.52 -14.49
CA HIS A 328 -28.93 10.58 -15.97
C HIS A 328 -29.12 9.23 -16.66
N ARG A 329 -29.39 8.15 -15.92
CA ARG A 329 -29.40 6.77 -16.43
C ARG A 329 -30.34 6.55 -17.62
N VAL A 330 -31.52 7.18 -17.60
CA VAL A 330 -32.54 7.00 -18.64
C VAL A 330 -32.21 7.80 -19.89
N ASP A 331 -31.71 9.02 -19.70
CA ASP A 331 -31.44 9.94 -20.81
C ASP A 331 -30.07 9.70 -21.45
N SER A 332 -29.13 9.07 -20.70
CA SER A 332 -27.75 8.83 -21.15
C SER A 332 -27.31 7.37 -20.83
N PRO A 333 -27.79 6.37 -21.60
CA PRO A 333 -27.46 4.96 -21.37
C PRO A 333 -25.95 4.65 -21.45
N ASP A 334 -25.22 5.39 -22.29
CA ASP A 334 -23.77 5.24 -22.45
C ASP A 334 -23.02 5.57 -21.15
N LEU A 335 -23.50 6.58 -20.44
CA LEU A 335 -22.93 7.00 -19.16
C LEU A 335 -23.10 5.91 -18.09
N TRP A 336 -24.31 5.33 -18.00
CA TRP A 336 -24.58 4.22 -17.11
C TRP A 336 -23.72 3.00 -17.46
N THR A 337 -23.60 2.67 -18.74
CA THR A 337 -22.77 1.55 -19.22
C THR A 337 -21.31 1.74 -18.85
N ALA A 338 -20.74 2.94 -19.05
CA ALA A 338 -19.36 3.23 -18.69
C ALA A 338 -19.12 3.16 -17.17
N TYR A 339 -20.06 3.62 -16.37
CA TYR A 339 -19.99 3.50 -14.91
C TYR A 339 -20.03 2.04 -14.45
N CYS A 340 -20.98 1.26 -14.98
CA CYS A 340 -21.08 -0.17 -14.68
C CYS A 340 -19.77 -0.89 -15.02
N ALA A 341 -19.17 -0.60 -16.17
CA ALA A 341 -17.90 -1.20 -16.56
C ALA A 341 -16.78 -0.92 -15.52
N CYS A 342 -16.68 0.29 -14.98
CA CYS A 342 -15.71 0.60 -13.93
C CYS A 342 -15.96 -0.19 -12.64
N VAL A 343 -17.23 -0.33 -12.23
CA VAL A 343 -17.59 -1.10 -11.03
C VAL A 343 -17.34 -2.60 -11.24
N GLU A 344 -17.68 -3.14 -12.40
CA GLU A 344 -17.42 -4.55 -12.76
C GLU A 344 -15.92 -4.86 -12.79
N LEU A 345 -15.11 -3.98 -13.35
CA LEU A 345 -13.66 -4.10 -13.36
C LEU A 345 -13.09 -4.09 -11.93
N LEU A 346 -13.59 -3.24 -11.04
CA LEU A 346 -13.18 -3.24 -9.64
C LEU A 346 -13.60 -4.54 -8.91
N ALA A 347 -14.81 -5.04 -9.18
CA ALA A 347 -15.26 -6.33 -8.66
C ALA A 347 -14.35 -7.47 -9.15
N HIS A 348 -14.01 -7.48 -10.44
CA HIS A 348 -13.12 -8.50 -11.01
C HIS A 348 -11.70 -8.43 -10.43
N PHE A 349 -11.17 -7.24 -10.18
CA PHE A 349 -9.88 -7.09 -9.46
C PHE A 349 -9.93 -7.75 -8.08
N ARG A 350 -11.03 -7.56 -7.34
CA ARG A 350 -11.26 -8.23 -6.04
C ARG A 350 -11.35 -9.74 -6.16
N GLU A 351 -12.01 -10.27 -7.20
CA GLU A 351 -12.09 -11.72 -7.45
C GLU A 351 -10.71 -12.35 -7.66
N ILE A 352 -9.88 -11.73 -8.50
CA ILE A 352 -8.50 -12.17 -8.73
C ILE A 352 -7.71 -12.16 -7.43
N HIS A 353 -7.83 -11.07 -6.65
CA HIS A 353 -7.15 -10.94 -5.37
C HIS A 353 -7.59 -12.01 -4.34
N ILE A 354 -8.88 -12.34 -4.27
CA ILE A 354 -9.40 -13.44 -3.43
C ILE A 354 -8.75 -14.76 -3.84
N GLY A 355 -8.64 -15.04 -5.13
CA GLY A 355 -7.98 -16.24 -5.65
C GLY A 355 -6.50 -16.32 -5.25
N TYR A 356 -5.80 -15.18 -5.23
CA TYR A 356 -4.42 -15.13 -4.73
C TYR A 356 -4.35 -15.28 -3.21
N ALA A 357 -5.22 -14.64 -2.46
CA ALA A 357 -5.28 -14.79 -1.01
C ALA A 357 -5.50 -16.27 -0.60
N ASP A 358 -6.34 -16.99 -1.34
CA ASP A 358 -6.52 -18.43 -1.14
C ASP A 358 -5.23 -19.22 -1.46
N SER A 359 -4.66 -19.02 -2.64
CA SER A 359 -3.53 -19.83 -3.11
C SER A 359 -2.22 -19.52 -2.41
N TYR A 360 -1.94 -18.25 -2.11
CA TYR A 360 -0.67 -17.78 -1.53
C TYR A 360 -0.65 -17.80 0.00
N ILE A 361 -1.82 -17.82 0.65
CA ILE A 361 -1.90 -17.75 2.11
C ILE A 361 -2.70 -18.94 2.67
N HIS A 362 -3.99 -19.07 2.32
CA HIS A 362 -4.88 -20.02 2.98
C HIS A 362 -4.44 -21.48 2.75
N ARG A 363 -4.23 -21.90 1.51
CA ARG A 363 -3.77 -23.26 1.17
C ARG A 363 -2.36 -23.54 1.68
N GLN A 364 -1.46 -22.54 1.63
CA GLN A 364 -0.10 -22.70 2.14
C GLN A 364 -0.10 -22.89 3.66
N HIS A 365 -0.95 -22.16 4.38
CA HIS A 365 -1.09 -22.32 5.83
C HIS A 365 -1.58 -23.72 6.22
N GLN A 366 -2.52 -24.28 5.46
CA GLN A 366 -3.01 -25.65 5.70
C GLN A 366 -1.94 -26.71 5.43
N ALA A 367 -1.07 -26.49 4.44
CA ALA A 367 -0.03 -27.43 4.05
C ALA A 367 1.26 -27.29 4.88
N HIS A 368 1.57 -26.09 5.36
CA HIS A 368 2.85 -25.75 5.98
C HIS A 368 2.63 -24.90 7.24
N HIS A 369 2.89 -25.47 8.40
CA HIS A 369 2.76 -24.75 9.69
C HIS A 369 3.92 -23.79 10.00
N SER A 370 4.69 -23.37 8.99
CA SER A 370 5.89 -22.53 9.15
C SER A 370 5.63 -21.06 9.45
N ASN A 371 4.38 -20.60 9.34
CA ASN A 371 3.99 -19.24 9.71
C ASN A 371 3.08 -19.28 10.94
N PRO A 372 3.27 -18.35 11.91
CA PRO A 372 2.54 -18.39 13.18
C PRO A 372 1.03 -18.16 13.05
N THR A 373 0.55 -17.68 11.90
CA THR A 373 -0.87 -17.35 11.74
C THR A 373 -1.41 -17.63 10.34
N GLY A 374 -2.58 -18.25 10.24
CA GLY A 374 -3.40 -18.34 9.01
C GLY A 374 -4.19 -17.06 8.69
N VAL A 375 -3.93 -15.97 9.42
CA VAL A 375 -4.52 -14.64 9.21
C VAL A 375 -3.62 -13.77 8.32
N GLY A 376 -4.15 -12.70 7.76
CA GLY A 376 -3.36 -11.73 6.99
C GLY A 376 -2.19 -11.15 7.79
N THR A 377 -1.17 -10.62 7.10
CA THR A 377 0.00 -9.96 7.73
C THR A 377 -0.37 -8.80 8.65
N GLY A 378 -1.56 -8.22 8.44
CA GLY A 378 -2.21 -7.26 9.34
C GLY A 378 -2.96 -7.88 10.51
N GLY A 379 -2.99 -9.23 10.67
CA GLY A 379 -3.60 -9.92 11.81
C GLY A 379 -5.14 -10.06 11.75
N THR A 380 -5.74 -10.22 10.54
CA THR A 380 -7.20 -10.36 10.37
C THR A 380 -7.59 -11.64 9.62
N PRO A 381 -8.75 -12.26 9.94
CA PRO A 381 -9.34 -13.34 9.15
C PRO A 381 -9.94 -12.76 7.85
N PHE A 382 -9.15 -12.70 6.80
CA PHE A 382 -9.43 -11.89 5.60
C PHE A 382 -10.42 -12.52 4.59
N MET A 383 -10.48 -13.86 4.46
CA MET A 383 -11.24 -14.51 3.37
C MET A 383 -12.74 -14.14 3.37
N THR A 384 -13.42 -14.25 4.52
CA THR A 384 -14.85 -13.91 4.65
C THR A 384 -15.13 -12.45 4.29
N TYR A 385 -14.22 -11.58 4.67
CA TYR A 385 -14.34 -10.15 4.45
C TYR A 385 -14.08 -9.72 3.01
N LEU A 386 -13.10 -10.35 2.35
CA LEU A 386 -12.84 -10.09 0.93
C LEU A 386 -14.07 -10.45 0.08
N GLN A 387 -14.74 -11.58 0.39
CA GLN A 387 -15.96 -11.98 -0.30
C GLN A 387 -17.08 -10.95 -0.07
N LYS A 388 -17.29 -10.49 1.16
CA LYS A 388 -18.31 -9.48 1.46
C LYS A 388 -18.08 -8.19 0.67
N HIS A 389 -16.86 -7.67 0.61
CA HIS A 389 -16.55 -6.46 -0.16
C HIS A 389 -16.76 -6.63 -1.67
N LEU A 390 -16.49 -7.82 -2.19
CA LEU A 390 -16.81 -8.17 -3.57
C LEU A 390 -18.32 -8.12 -3.82
N ASP A 391 -19.12 -8.71 -2.92
CA ASP A 391 -20.57 -8.74 -3.04
C ASP A 391 -21.16 -7.32 -2.96
N GLU A 392 -20.69 -6.49 -2.02
CA GLU A 392 -21.08 -5.08 -1.89
C GLU A 392 -20.73 -4.26 -3.13
N THR A 393 -19.56 -4.52 -3.75
CA THR A 393 -19.17 -3.89 -5.01
C THR A 393 -20.15 -4.23 -6.13
N LYS A 394 -20.49 -5.51 -6.28
CA LYS A 394 -21.47 -5.96 -7.28
C LYS A 394 -22.87 -5.38 -7.04
N GLN A 395 -23.26 -5.21 -5.77
CA GLN A 395 -24.54 -4.61 -5.40
C GLN A 395 -24.63 -3.13 -5.80
N ALA A 396 -23.52 -2.40 -5.93
CA ALA A 396 -23.53 -1.00 -6.31
C ALA A 396 -24.19 -0.73 -7.68
N ILE A 397 -24.16 -1.71 -8.58
CA ILE A 397 -24.80 -1.64 -9.91
C ILE A 397 -26.06 -2.51 -10.03
N ALA A 398 -26.33 -3.40 -9.08
CA ALA A 398 -27.51 -4.27 -9.07
C ALA A 398 -28.78 -3.56 -8.59
N ILE A 399 -28.64 -2.40 -7.93
CA ILE A 399 -29.79 -1.62 -7.43
C ILE A 399 -30.31 -0.76 -8.56
N SER A 400 -31.27 -1.26 -9.24
CA SER A 400 -32.08 -0.60 -10.28
C SER A 400 -33.41 -0.11 -9.73
#